data_2c902131dfbcd5a0eab9dd95f0caf9a9
#
_entry.id   2c902131dfbcd5a0eab9dd95f0caf9a9
#
_cell.length_a   1.000
_cell.length_b   1.000
_cell.length_c   1.000
_cell.angle_alpha   90.00
_cell.angle_beta   90.00
_cell.angle_gamma   90.00
#
_symmetry.space_group_name_H-M   'P 1'
#
loop_
_entity.id
_entity.type
_entity.pdbx_description
1 polymer ?
#
loop_
_entity_poly.entity_id
_entity_poly.type
_entity_poly.pdbx_seq_one_letter_code
_entity_poly.pdbx_strand_id
1 'polypeptide(L)'
;MQDLLEEQYIEEIGSDQTQYGRKPILLQFCRQNGYIIALDLGVERTVLMVCDLLGQNCRLHQYNCPLERDTSIDFLLQLIRNQIRLLPATPFGVVGIGIGIHGTVCRNEITFTPNYNLADLPIKDTLEDVLEIPVWLENEANLSALAEKTFVENHKNLIHVSIHAGVGAGIILDHHLYTGLAGTAGEAGHMIVQPGGRSCPCGNHGCLEQYISEPAVLSRYRELSGRTTVSIDDLVWAYNQKETAALAVTDEFTTYLACGINNLWNLFSPECIILNCQLTAYLPQLLPEILQKLSPRFRATCHLKLSTLQDTGVLLGAAKVCISKYLGTEKLYFSGFQP
;
A
#
# COMPACT_ATOMS: atom_id res chain seq x y z
N MET A 1 29.31 -5.93 17.89
CA MET A 1 29.71 -4.66 17.24
C MET A 1 30.87 -4.90 16.26
N GLN A 2 31.91 -5.61 16.67
CA GLN A 2 33.02 -5.93 15.76
C GLN A 2 32.55 -6.80 14.59
N ASP A 3 31.70 -7.78 14.86
CA ASP A 3 31.07 -8.63 13.84
C ASP A 3 30.31 -7.82 12.78
N LEU A 4 29.51 -6.79 13.21
CA LEU A 4 28.76 -5.94 12.30
C LEU A 4 29.66 -5.04 11.42
N LEU A 5 30.85 -4.67 11.91
CA LEU A 5 31.85 -3.95 11.11
C LEU A 5 32.52 -4.88 10.11
N GLU A 6 32.92 -6.08 10.55
CA GLU A 6 33.55 -7.09 9.71
C GLU A 6 32.59 -7.59 8.61
N GLU A 7 31.31 -7.76 8.94
CA GLU A 7 30.23 -8.13 8.01
C GLU A 7 29.72 -6.94 7.18
N GLN A 8 30.26 -5.73 7.35
CA GLN A 8 29.93 -4.53 6.58
C GLN A 8 28.46 -4.05 6.72
N TYR A 9 27.80 -4.36 7.84
CA TYR A 9 26.48 -3.78 8.14
C TYR A 9 26.59 -2.34 8.64
N ILE A 10 27.69 -2.00 9.31
CA ILE A 10 27.95 -0.66 9.84
C ILE A 10 29.38 -0.23 9.47
N GLU A 11 29.59 1.08 9.44
CA GLU A 11 30.90 1.70 9.23
C GLU A 11 31.15 2.79 10.27
N GLU A 12 32.43 3.08 10.54
CA GLU A 12 32.83 4.19 11.38
C GLU A 12 32.89 5.48 10.54
N ILE A 13 32.04 6.47 10.88
CA ILE A 13 31.97 7.75 10.15
C ILE A 13 32.71 8.89 10.83
N GLY A 14 33.43 8.62 11.90
CA GLY A 14 34.23 9.59 12.62
C GLY A 14 34.05 9.52 14.12
N SER A 15 34.52 10.57 14.82
CA SER A 15 34.33 10.72 16.25
C SER A 15 33.75 12.08 16.59
N ASP A 16 32.83 12.11 17.55
CA ASP A 16 32.23 13.37 18.01
C ASP A 16 33.24 14.18 18.88
N GLN A 17 33.07 15.51 18.88
CA GLN A 17 33.89 16.39 19.72
C GLN A 17 33.34 16.40 21.16
N THR A 18 34.09 15.84 22.09
CA THR A 18 33.79 15.97 23.54
C THR A 18 34.82 16.82 24.21
N GLN A 19 34.41 17.70 25.13
CA GLN A 19 35.34 18.52 25.93
C GLN A 19 36.08 17.70 27.01
N TYR A 20 35.52 16.55 27.43
CA TYR A 20 36.10 15.65 28.44
C TYR A 20 35.76 14.18 28.12
N GLY A 21 36.77 13.30 28.20
CA GLY A 21 36.64 11.85 28.07
C GLY A 21 37.07 11.28 26.72
N ARG A 22 36.90 9.95 26.55
CA ARG A 22 37.17 9.23 25.28
C ARG A 22 36.14 9.68 24.22
N LYS A 23 36.63 10.09 23.06
CA LYS A 23 35.79 10.48 21.95
C LYS A 23 34.89 9.30 21.54
N PRO A 24 33.57 9.46 21.49
CA PRO A 24 32.68 8.43 20.98
C PRO A 24 32.91 8.22 19.48
N ILE A 25 32.97 6.96 19.07
CA ILE A 25 33.02 6.60 17.67
C ILE A 25 31.58 6.67 17.14
N LEU A 26 31.37 7.37 16.05
CA LEU A 26 30.07 7.43 15.34
C LEU A 26 30.01 6.27 14.35
N LEU A 27 28.92 5.50 14.44
CA LEU A 27 28.65 4.37 13.56
C LEU A 27 27.46 4.69 12.67
N GLN A 28 27.53 4.29 11.41
CA GLN A 28 26.47 4.42 10.44
C GLN A 28 26.11 3.05 9.85
N PHE A 29 24.83 2.80 9.65
CA PHE A 29 24.37 1.62 8.93
C PHE A 29 24.66 1.77 7.43
N CYS A 30 25.28 0.74 6.84
CA CYS A 30 25.71 0.72 5.44
C CYS A 30 24.55 0.37 4.53
N ARG A 31 23.54 1.26 4.44
CA ARG A 31 22.30 1.02 3.69
C ARG A 31 22.52 0.69 2.21
N GLN A 32 23.60 1.17 1.61
CA GLN A 32 23.90 0.96 0.18
C GLN A 32 24.61 -0.37 -0.10
N ASN A 33 24.87 -1.18 0.92
CA ASN A 33 25.55 -2.46 0.76
C ASN A 33 24.63 -3.59 0.28
N GLY A 34 23.34 -3.30 0.09
CA GLY A 34 22.38 -4.24 -0.51
C GLY A 34 21.18 -3.51 -1.13
N TYR A 35 20.39 -4.27 -1.86
CA TYR A 35 19.20 -3.79 -2.53
C TYR A 35 17.98 -4.63 -2.17
N ILE A 36 16.83 -4.00 -2.32
CA ILE A 36 15.53 -4.66 -2.28
C ILE A 36 14.83 -4.39 -3.60
N ILE A 37 14.16 -5.42 -4.13
CA ILE A 37 13.25 -5.29 -5.25
C ILE A 37 11.83 -5.42 -4.72
N ALA A 38 11.00 -4.42 -4.99
CA ALA A 38 9.59 -4.42 -4.66
C ALA A 38 8.75 -4.36 -5.94
N LEU A 39 7.68 -5.15 -5.99
CA LEU A 39 6.75 -5.16 -7.14
C LEU A 39 5.33 -4.90 -6.63
N ASP A 40 4.59 -4.13 -7.42
CA ASP A 40 3.14 -4.00 -7.32
C ASP A 40 2.52 -4.61 -8.57
N LEU A 41 1.80 -5.73 -8.40
CA LEU A 41 1.16 -6.45 -9.48
C LEU A 41 -0.28 -5.95 -9.67
N GLY A 42 -0.43 -4.78 -10.25
CA GLY A 42 -1.75 -4.23 -10.58
C GLY A 42 -2.40 -4.92 -11.77
N VAL A 43 -3.69 -4.62 -12.00
CA VAL A 43 -4.50 -5.28 -13.04
C VAL A 43 -4.02 -4.96 -14.45
N GLU A 44 -3.68 -3.70 -14.70
CA GLU A 44 -3.28 -3.21 -16.03
C GLU A 44 -1.78 -2.93 -16.14
N ARG A 45 -1.11 -2.85 -15.01
CA ARG A 45 0.31 -2.47 -14.95
C ARG A 45 1.02 -3.19 -13.82
N THR A 46 2.28 -3.49 -14.03
CA THR A 46 3.21 -3.90 -12.99
C THR A 46 4.18 -2.76 -12.73
N VAL A 47 4.35 -2.38 -11.47
CA VAL A 47 5.36 -1.40 -11.08
C VAL A 47 6.46 -2.11 -10.30
N LEU A 48 7.71 -1.87 -10.68
CA LEU A 48 8.89 -2.37 -9.98
C LEU A 48 9.65 -1.21 -9.38
N MET A 49 10.03 -1.34 -8.12
CA MET A 49 10.92 -0.43 -7.43
C MET A 49 12.17 -1.16 -6.96
N VAL A 50 13.32 -0.53 -7.15
CA VAL A 50 14.57 -0.90 -6.48
C VAL A 50 14.91 0.16 -5.46
N CYS A 51 15.23 -0.23 -4.24
CA CYS A 51 15.68 0.68 -3.18
C CYS A 51 16.84 0.08 -2.38
N ASP A 52 17.45 0.90 -1.51
CA ASP A 52 18.47 0.47 -0.56
C ASP A 52 17.85 -0.22 0.69
N LEU A 53 18.70 -0.65 1.61
CA LEU A 53 18.28 -1.38 2.83
C LEU A 53 17.50 -0.54 3.86
N LEU A 54 17.25 0.73 3.59
CA LEU A 54 16.37 1.60 4.38
C LEU A 54 15.16 2.10 3.58
N GLY A 55 14.89 1.52 2.40
CA GLY A 55 13.81 1.95 1.53
C GLY A 55 14.03 3.31 0.89
N GLN A 56 15.28 3.78 0.79
CA GLN A 56 15.65 5.05 0.15
C GLN A 56 16.33 4.81 -1.20
N ASN A 57 16.64 5.91 -1.91
CA ASN A 57 17.23 5.85 -3.26
C ASN A 57 16.35 5.04 -4.24
N CYS A 58 15.04 5.21 -4.16
CA CYS A 58 14.07 4.49 -4.95
C CYS A 58 14.19 4.78 -6.45
N ARG A 59 14.21 3.72 -7.26
CA ARG A 59 14.12 3.79 -8.73
C ARG A 59 12.91 2.99 -9.15
N LEU A 60 11.96 3.65 -9.83
CA LEU A 60 10.70 3.04 -10.26
C LEU A 60 10.72 2.77 -11.75
N HIS A 61 10.18 1.62 -12.12
CA HIS A 61 9.96 1.20 -13.51
C HIS A 61 8.53 0.69 -13.65
N GLN A 62 7.78 1.24 -14.60
CA GLN A 62 6.41 0.84 -14.87
C GLN A 62 6.34 0.05 -16.18
N TYR A 63 5.57 -1.03 -16.16
CA TYR A 63 5.33 -1.92 -17.29
C TYR A 63 3.82 -2.04 -17.50
N ASN A 64 3.33 -1.52 -18.62
CA ASN A 64 1.92 -1.59 -18.99
C ASN A 64 1.66 -2.92 -19.70
N CYS A 65 1.61 -3.98 -18.94
CA CYS A 65 1.35 -5.33 -19.43
C CYS A 65 0.40 -6.02 -18.44
N PRO A 66 -0.79 -6.43 -18.86
CA PRO A 66 -1.67 -7.24 -18.03
C PRO A 66 -1.01 -8.59 -17.73
N LEU A 67 -1.18 -9.06 -16.50
CA LEU A 67 -0.64 -10.35 -16.08
C LEU A 67 -1.61 -11.46 -16.52
N GLU A 68 -1.09 -12.36 -17.34
CA GLU A 68 -1.77 -13.57 -17.75
C GLU A 68 -1.23 -14.77 -16.98
N ARG A 69 -2.10 -15.70 -16.57
CA ARG A 69 -1.73 -16.86 -15.75
C ARG A 69 -0.51 -17.60 -16.29
N ASP A 70 -0.51 -17.92 -17.58
CA ASP A 70 0.49 -18.80 -18.19
C ASP A 70 1.85 -18.14 -18.45
N THR A 71 1.91 -16.82 -18.47
CA THR A 71 3.12 -16.05 -18.79
C THR A 71 3.66 -15.22 -17.63
N SER A 72 2.87 -15.08 -16.56
CA SER A 72 3.21 -14.18 -15.44
C SER A 72 4.54 -14.51 -14.77
N ILE A 73 4.83 -15.78 -14.51
CA ILE A 73 6.07 -16.20 -13.85
C ILE A 73 7.28 -15.88 -14.72
N ASP A 74 7.23 -16.22 -16.01
CA ASP A 74 8.33 -15.94 -16.95
C ASP A 74 8.55 -14.43 -17.10
N PHE A 75 7.47 -13.67 -17.18
CA PHE A 75 7.53 -12.22 -17.22
C PHE A 75 8.22 -11.65 -15.96
N LEU A 76 7.82 -12.09 -14.77
CA LEU A 76 8.41 -11.64 -13.51
C LEU A 76 9.89 -12.03 -13.41
N LEU A 77 10.26 -13.25 -13.80
CA LEU A 77 11.64 -13.72 -13.84
C LEU A 77 12.50 -12.84 -14.76
N GLN A 78 12.04 -12.58 -15.97
CA GLN A 78 12.76 -11.72 -16.91
C GLN A 78 12.92 -10.30 -16.39
N LEU A 79 11.84 -9.73 -15.83
CA LEU A 79 11.82 -8.40 -15.27
C LEU A 79 12.85 -8.25 -14.16
N ILE A 80 12.79 -9.15 -13.15
CA ILE A 80 13.67 -9.11 -11.99
C ILE A 80 15.12 -9.35 -12.39
N ARG A 81 15.41 -10.37 -13.24
CA ARG A 81 16.76 -10.63 -13.72
C ARG A 81 17.37 -9.45 -14.48
N ASN A 82 16.57 -8.77 -15.29
CA ASN A 82 17.04 -7.59 -16.03
C ASN A 82 17.42 -6.48 -15.06
N GLN A 83 16.62 -6.25 -14.00
CA GLN A 83 16.96 -5.26 -12.97
C GLN A 83 18.22 -5.65 -12.19
N ILE A 84 18.34 -6.89 -11.74
CA ILE A 84 19.54 -7.37 -11.01
C ILE A 84 20.81 -7.12 -11.83
N ARG A 85 20.79 -7.39 -13.16
CA ARG A 85 21.96 -7.19 -14.05
C ARG A 85 22.36 -5.71 -14.17
N LEU A 86 21.44 -4.77 -13.96
CA LEU A 86 21.70 -3.33 -14.04
C LEU A 86 22.19 -2.73 -12.72
N LEU A 87 22.11 -3.49 -11.61
CA LEU A 87 22.53 -3.01 -10.31
C LEU A 87 24.06 -3.11 -10.17
N PRO A 88 24.71 -2.07 -9.59
CA PRO A 88 26.09 -2.17 -9.20
C PRO A 88 26.30 -3.31 -8.19
N ALA A 89 27.45 -3.95 -8.26
CA ALA A 89 27.82 -4.97 -7.28
C ALA A 89 27.95 -4.34 -5.88
N THR A 90 27.33 -5.00 -4.89
CA THR A 90 27.41 -4.60 -3.48
C THR A 90 27.69 -5.84 -2.61
N PRO A 91 28.15 -5.67 -1.36
CA PRO A 91 28.45 -6.79 -0.47
C PRO A 91 27.31 -7.80 -0.32
N PHE A 92 26.05 -7.32 -0.25
CA PHE A 92 24.90 -8.19 -0.01
C PHE A 92 24.03 -8.46 -1.25
N GLY A 93 24.27 -7.74 -2.38
CA GLY A 93 23.43 -7.88 -3.57
C GLY A 93 21.96 -7.53 -3.30
N VAL A 94 21.03 -8.26 -3.91
CA VAL A 94 19.60 -8.16 -3.63
C VAL A 94 19.25 -9.10 -2.49
N VAL A 95 18.81 -8.54 -1.35
CA VAL A 95 18.56 -9.30 -0.11
C VAL A 95 17.12 -9.82 -0.01
N GLY A 96 16.23 -9.35 -0.88
CA GLY A 96 14.84 -9.79 -0.87
C GLY A 96 14.00 -9.17 -1.98
N ILE A 97 12.93 -9.88 -2.32
CA ILE A 97 11.92 -9.47 -3.29
C ILE A 97 10.57 -9.44 -2.58
N GLY A 98 9.92 -8.28 -2.54
CA GLY A 98 8.58 -8.12 -1.99
C GLY A 98 7.57 -7.88 -3.11
N ILE A 99 6.41 -8.53 -3.05
CA ILE A 99 5.40 -8.46 -4.11
C ILE A 99 4.03 -8.13 -3.52
N GLY A 100 3.44 -7.01 -3.95
CA GLY A 100 2.08 -6.60 -3.65
C GLY A 100 1.08 -7.28 -4.60
N ILE A 101 0.07 -7.90 -4.02
CA ILE A 101 -0.98 -8.64 -4.71
C ILE A 101 -2.32 -7.93 -4.49
N HIS A 102 -3.03 -7.59 -5.57
CA HIS A 102 -4.42 -7.12 -5.51
C HIS A 102 -5.37 -8.31 -5.36
N GLY A 103 -5.42 -8.83 -4.14
CA GLY A 103 -6.14 -10.05 -3.80
C GLY A 103 -5.77 -10.54 -2.41
N THR A 104 -6.23 -11.74 -2.05
CA THR A 104 -6.00 -12.31 -0.73
C THR A 104 -4.70 -13.14 -0.71
N VAL A 105 -3.84 -12.83 0.25
CA VAL A 105 -2.60 -13.58 0.52
C VAL A 105 -2.67 -14.17 1.92
N CYS A 106 -2.38 -15.46 2.03
CA CYS A 106 -2.33 -16.16 3.30
C CYS A 106 -1.04 -16.97 3.40
N ARG A 107 -0.28 -16.78 4.49
CA ARG A 107 0.98 -17.52 4.74
C ARG A 107 1.96 -17.46 3.55
N ASN A 108 2.07 -16.29 2.93
CA ASN A 108 2.95 -16.06 1.79
C ASN A 108 2.54 -16.81 0.49
N GLU A 109 1.25 -17.13 0.34
CA GLU A 109 0.65 -17.79 -0.83
C GLU A 109 -0.56 -16.99 -1.30
N ILE A 110 -0.76 -16.89 -2.63
CA ILE A 110 -1.91 -16.21 -3.22
C ILE A 110 -3.11 -17.17 -3.18
N THR A 111 -4.14 -16.83 -2.42
CA THR A 111 -5.34 -17.65 -2.28
C THR A 111 -6.49 -17.22 -3.17
N PHE A 112 -6.53 -15.92 -3.53
CA PHE A 112 -7.57 -15.36 -4.39
C PHE A 112 -7.11 -14.07 -5.06
N THR A 113 -7.46 -13.90 -6.33
CA THR A 113 -7.26 -12.65 -7.08
C THR A 113 -8.50 -12.36 -7.92
N PRO A 114 -9.22 -11.25 -7.68
CA PRO A 114 -10.51 -10.98 -8.32
C PRO A 114 -10.40 -10.58 -9.81
N ASN A 115 -9.31 -9.96 -10.19
CA ASN A 115 -9.17 -9.30 -11.51
C ASN A 115 -8.20 -10.01 -12.46
N TYR A 116 -7.37 -10.92 -11.96
CA TYR A 116 -6.45 -11.73 -12.74
C TYR A 116 -6.26 -13.09 -12.04
N ASN A 117 -6.07 -14.15 -12.81
CA ASN A 117 -6.08 -15.52 -12.27
C ASN A 117 -4.66 -15.95 -11.86
N LEU A 118 -4.17 -15.45 -10.72
CA LEU A 118 -2.88 -15.84 -10.15
C LEU A 118 -2.98 -16.79 -8.94
N ALA A 119 -4.20 -17.10 -8.47
CA ALA A 119 -4.39 -18.04 -7.38
C ALA A 119 -3.77 -19.40 -7.69
N ASP A 120 -3.19 -20.04 -6.69
CA ASP A 120 -2.50 -21.34 -6.77
C ASP A 120 -1.30 -21.40 -7.74
N LEU A 121 -0.83 -20.26 -8.27
CA LEU A 121 0.44 -20.24 -8.98
C LEU A 121 1.61 -20.24 -7.98
N PRO A 122 2.63 -21.09 -8.18
CA PRO A 122 3.79 -21.14 -7.31
C PRO A 122 4.79 -20.00 -7.59
N ILE A 123 4.27 -18.76 -7.62
CA ILE A 123 5.09 -17.57 -7.98
C ILE A 123 6.27 -17.46 -7.03
N LYS A 124 6.01 -17.50 -5.72
CA LYS A 124 7.03 -17.39 -4.68
C LYS A 124 8.11 -18.47 -4.86
N ASP A 125 7.70 -19.74 -4.82
CA ASP A 125 8.64 -20.86 -4.83
C ASP A 125 9.47 -20.88 -6.11
N THR A 126 8.83 -20.63 -7.26
CA THR A 126 9.55 -20.58 -8.54
C THR A 126 10.56 -19.42 -8.62
N LEU A 127 10.19 -18.23 -8.10
CA LEU A 127 11.12 -17.10 -8.07
C LEU A 127 12.28 -17.35 -7.10
N GLU A 128 12.02 -17.91 -5.90
CA GLU A 128 13.06 -18.27 -4.93
C GLU A 128 14.02 -19.32 -5.49
N ASP A 129 13.50 -20.41 -6.08
CA ASP A 129 14.30 -21.49 -6.63
C ASP A 129 15.21 -21.03 -7.78
N VAL A 130 14.72 -20.09 -8.62
CA VAL A 130 15.44 -19.67 -9.84
C VAL A 130 16.39 -18.51 -9.56
N LEU A 131 16.06 -17.63 -8.61
CA LEU A 131 16.82 -16.41 -8.31
C LEU A 131 17.73 -16.57 -7.09
N GLU A 132 17.49 -17.57 -6.26
CA GLU A 132 18.17 -17.79 -4.96
C GLU A 132 18.05 -16.58 -4.02
N ILE A 133 16.92 -15.83 -4.14
CA ILE A 133 16.61 -14.63 -3.34
C ILE A 133 15.26 -14.88 -2.65
N PRO A 134 15.14 -14.62 -1.33
CA PRO A 134 13.88 -14.76 -0.62
C PRO A 134 12.77 -13.88 -1.19
N VAL A 135 11.54 -14.40 -1.29
CA VAL A 135 10.36 -13.73 -1.86
C VAL A 135 9.23 -13.66 -0.84
N TRP A 136 8.62 -12.49 -0.69
CA TRP A 136 7.46 -12.28 0.17
C TRP A 136 6.30 -11.68 -0.61
N LEU A 137 5.14 -12.31 -0.46
CA LEU A 137 3.87 -11.89 -1.03
C LEU A 137 2.98 -11.32 0.08
N GLU A 138 2.31 -10.21 -0.18
CA GLU A 138 1.32 -9.65 0.74
C GLU A 138 0.26 -8.87 -0.04
N ASN A 139 -0.93 -8.71 0.55
CA ASN A 139 -2.01 -7.89 0.00
C ASN A 139 -1.59 -6.42 -0.10
N GLU A 140 -2.04 -5.72 -1.17
CA GLU A 140 -1.65 -4.33 -1.47
C GLU A 140 -2.09 -3.33 -0.39
N ALA A 141 -3.28 -3.48 0.22
CA ALA A 141 -3.74 -2.60 1.28
C ALA A 141 -2.96 -2.82 2.59
N ASN A 142 -2.60 -4.07 2.88
CA ASN A 142 -1.73 -4.44 3.99
C ASN A 142 -0.33 -3.83 3.85
N LEU A 143 0.25 -3.92 2.65
CA LEU A 143 1.55 -3.30 2.35
C LEU A 143 1.49 -1.79 2.49
N SER A 144 0.45 -1.16 1.96
CA SER A 144 0.25 0.28 2.09
C SER A 144 0.13 0.72 3.56
N ALA A 145 -0.58 -0.03 4.39
CA ALA A 145 -0.67 0.23 5.84
C ALA A 145 0.70 0.09 6.53
N LEU A 146 1.48 -0.93 6.16
CA LEU A 146 2.85 -1.12 6.67
C LEU A 146 3.77 0.02 6.25
N ALA A 147 3.64 0.53 5.01
CA ALA A 147 4.41 1.67 4.52
C ALA A 147 4.08 2.94 5.29
N GLU A 148 2.80 3.29 5.41
CA GLU A 148 2.37 4.48 6.16
C GLU A 148 2.90 4.46 7.60
N LYS A 149 2.74 3.30 8.28
CA LYS A 149 3.25 3.13 9.64
C LYS A 149 4.76 3.28 9.74
N THR A 150 5.51 2.79 8.77
CA THR A 150 6.98 2.72 8.85
C THR A 150 7.64 4.02 8.41
N PHE A 151 7.12 4.65 7.36
CA PHE A 151 7.78 5.76 6.68
C PHE A 151 7.14 7.12 6.94
N VAL A 152 5.88 7.15 7.43
CA VAL A 152 5.13 8.41 7.61
C VAL A 152 4.68 8.59 9.07
N GLU A 153 3.85 7.67 9.59
CA GLU A 153 3.12 7.86 10.85
C GLU A 153 3.27 6.64 11.77
N ASN A 154 4.05 6.74 12.83
CA ASN A 154 4.27 5.61 13.75
C ASN A 154 3.15 5.47 14.80
N HIS A 155 1.90 5.33 14.35
CA HIS A 155 0.79 5.04 15.24
C HIS A 155 0.77 3.56 15.68
N LYS A 156 0.29 3.32 16.89
CA LYS A 156 0.10 1.97 17.43
C LYS A 156 -1.06 1.25 16.75
N ASN A 157 -2.16 1.97 16.53
CA ASN A 157 -3.36 1.51 15.88
C ASN A 157 -3.68 2.43 14.70
N LEU A 158 -3.57 1.90 13.49
CA LEU A 158 -3.74 2.63 12.24
C LEU A 158 -4.55 1.78 11.26
N ILE A 159 -5.45 2.41 10.52
CA ILE A 159 -6.12 1.77 9.39
C ILE A 159 -5.80 2.57 8.13
N HIS A 160 -5.29 1.90 7.11
CA HIS A 160 -5.15 2.43 5.77
C HIS A 160 -6.31 1.93 4.92
N VAL A 161 -7.03 2.82 4.26
CA VAL A 161 -8.13 2.48 3.34
C VAL A 161 -7.68 2.79 1.92
N SER A 162 -7.57 1.75 1.12
CA SER A 162 -7.20 1.80 -0.30
C SER A 162 -8.47 1.81 -1.15
N ILE A 163 -8.66 2.83 -1.99
CA ILE A 163 -9.84 3.02 -2.84
C ILE A 163 -9.38 3.22 -4.28
N HIS A 164 -9.47 2.16 -5.08
CA HIS A 164 -9.09 2.11 -6.48
C HIS A 164 -10.14 1.32 -7.28
N ALA A 165 -9.73 0.33 -8.09
CA ALA A 165 -10.65 -0.59 -8.76
C ALA A 165 -11.54 -1.36 -7.77
N GLY A 166 -11.04 -1.64 -6.58
CA GLY A 166 -11.74 -2.17 -5.42
C GLY A 166 -11.54 -1.29 -4.19
N VAL A 167 -12.03 -1.78 -3.04
CA VAL A 167 -11.87 -1.12 -1.73
C VAL A 167 -11.36 -2.13 -0.71
N GLY A 168 -10.13 -1.92 -0.24
CA GLY A 168 -9.49 -2.71 0.80
C GLY A 168 -9.07 -1.87 2.01
N ALA A 169 -8.73 -2.52 3.11
CA ALA A 169 -8.12 -1.85 4.26
C ALA A 169 -6.99 -2.68 4.87
N GLY A 170 -5.84 -2.07 5.05
CA GLY A 170 -4.77 -2.61 5.88
C GLY A 170 -4.94 -2.16 7.32
N ILE A 171 -4.95 -3.11 8.27
CA ILE A 171 -5.28 -2.85 9.67
C ILE A 171 -4.05 -3.12 10.53
N ILE A 172 -3.54 -2.10 11.20
CA ILE A 172 -2.47 -2.21 12.21
C ILE A 172 -3.10 -2.11 13.59
N LEU A 173 -2.89 -3.11 14.43
CA LEU A 173 -3.32 -3.15 15.83
C LEU A 173 -2.11 -3.46 16.71
N ASP A 174 -1.91 -2.67 17.74
CA ASP A 174 -0.78 -2.83 18.67
C ASP A 174 0.59 -2.95 17.96
N HIS A 175 0.81 -2.12 16.95
CA HIS A 175 1.97 -2.11 16.06
C HIS A 175 2.08 -3.27 15.07
N HIS A 176 1.17 -4.26 15.08
CA HIS A 176 1.21 -5.44 14.21
C HIS A 176 0.14 -5.39 13.14
N LEU A 177 0.46 -5.89 11.97
CA LEU A 177 -0.51 -6.08 10.90
C LEU A 177 -1.51 -7.17 11.31
N TYR A 178 -2.81 -6.87 11.23
CA TYR A 178 -3.89 -7.81 11.50
C TYR A 178 -4.44 -8.37 10.20
N THR A 179 -4.14 -9.64 9.91
CA THR A 179 -4.53 -10.32 8.67
C THR A 179 -5.72 -11.26 8.83
N GLY A 180 -6.17 -11.51 10.06
CA GLY A 180 -7.25 -12.47 10.33
C GLY A 180 -6.83 -13.93 10.12
N LEU A 181 -7.83 -14.82 10.07
CA LEU A 181 -7.57 -16.27 10.04
C LEU A 181 -6.91 -16.74 8.73
N ALA A 182 -7.34 -16.19 7.60
CA ALA A 182 -6.93 -16.65 6.26
C ALA A 182 -6.47 -15.48 5.36
N GLY A 183 -5.94 -14.42 5.94
CA GLY A 183 -5.53 -13.23 5.19
C GLY A 183 -6.72 -12.37 4.74
N THR A 184 -7.93 -12.61 5.24
CA THR A 184 -9.16 -11.93 4.81
C THR A 184 -9.58 -10.76 5.70
N ALA A 185 -8.77 -10.37 6.68
CA ALA A 185 -9.04 -9.13 7.41
C ALA A 185 -8.86 -7.93 6.48
N GLY A 186 -9.66 -6.88 6.71
CA GLY A 186 -9.55 -5.67 5.90
C GLY A 186 -10.37 -5.65 4.61
N GLU A 187 -11.23 -6.64 4.37
CA GLU A 187 -12.21 -6.66 3.27
C GLU A 187 -13.30 -5.59 3.48
N ALA A 188 -12.88 -4.34 3.75
CA ALA A 188 -13.76 -3.23 4.13
C ALA A 188 -14.73 -2.83 3.01
N GLY A 189 -14.37 -3.05 1.76
CA GLY A 189 -15.22 -2.83 0.61
C GLY A 189 -16.50 -3.66 0.62
N HIS A 190 -16.47 -4.83 1.29
CA HIS A 190 -17.62 -5.72 1.38
C HIS A 190 -18.50 -5.49 2.61
N MET A 191 -18.21 -4.47 3.45
CA MET A 191 -19.15 -4.02 4.48
C MET A 191 -20.47 -3.57 3.82
N ILE A 192 -21.60 -4.08 4.29
CA ILE A 192 -22.92 -3.66 3.84
C ILE A 192 -23.25 -2.30 4.46
N VAL A 193 -23.24 -1.26 3.65
CA VAL A 193 -23.57 0.12 4.06
C VAL A 193 -24.99 0.53 3.64
N GLN A 194 -25.61 -0.23 2.72
CA GLN A 194 -26.97 -0.02 2.24
C GLN A 194 -27.68 -1.37 2.11
N PRO A 195 -28.40 -1.85 3.13
CA PRO A 195 -29.15 -3.12 3.02
C PRO A 195 -30.09 -3.14 1.82
N GLY A 196 -30.00 -4.19 0.99
CA GLY A 196 -30.78 -4.31 -0.26
C GLY A 196 -30.34 -3.35 -1.38
N GLY A 197 -29.19 -2.69 -1.25
CA GLY A 197 -28.65 -1.77 -2.24
C GLY A 197 -28.06 -2.43 -3.49
N ARG A 198 -27.05 -1.79 -4.09
CA ARG A 198 -26.42 -2.25 -5.34
C ARG A 198 -25.87 -3.67 -5.21
N SER A 199 -26.04 -4.49 -6.25
CA SER A 199 -25.46 -5.85 -6.30
C SER A 199 -23.94 -5.79 -6.29
N CYS A 200 -23.31 -6.71 -5.56
CA CYS A 200 -21.88 -6.85 -5.48
C CYS A 200 -21.42 -8.21 -6.03
N PRO A 201 -20.30 -8.29 -6.77
CA PRO A 201 -19.75 -9.56 -7.27
C PRO A 201 -19.48 -10.60 -6.17
N CYS A 202 -19.30 -10.17 -4.91
CA CYS A 202 -19.16 -11.10 -3.78
C CYS A 202 -20.44 -11.87 -3.40
N GLY A 203 -21.57 -11.59 -4.06
CA GLY A 203 -22.88 -12.19 -3.79
C GLY A 203 -23.76 -11.39 -2.83
N ASN A 204 -23.26 -10.38 -2.14
CA ASN A 204 -24.02 -9.49 -1.28
C ASN A 204 -24.67 -8.33 -2.06
N HIS A 205 -25.52 -7.58 -1.37
CA HIS A 205 -26.10 -6.33 -1.88
C HIS A 205 -25.80 -5.19 -0.91
N GLY A 206 -25.38 -4.03 -1.46
CA GLY A 206 -25.12 -2.82 -0.69
C GLY A 206 -23.74 -2.72 -0.07
N CYS A 207 -22.77 -3.45 -0.61
CA CYS A 207 -21.36 -3.34 -0.21
C CYS A 207 -20.80 -1.94 -0.46
N LEU A 208 -19.98 -1.45 0.43
CA LEU A 208 -19.35 -0.12 0.37
C LEU A 208 -18.65 0.14 -0.97
N GLU A 209 -17.92 -0.84 -1.48
CA GLU A 209 -17.21 -0.78 -2.76
C GLU A 209 -18.11 -0.34 -3.92
N GLN A 210 -19.37 -0.76 -3.94
CA GLN A 210 -20.33 -0.43 -4.99
C GLN A 210 -20.75 1.05 -4.99
N TYR A 211 -20.28 1.83 -4.04
CA TYR A 211 -20.59 3.26 -3.89
C TYR A 211 -19.36 4.15 -3.95
N ILE A 212 -18.18 3.64 -3.56
CA ILE A 212 -16.98 4.48 -3.41
C ILE A 212 -15.78 4.04 -4.25
N SER A 213 -15.76 2.83 -4.85
CA SER A 213 -14.68 2.45 -5.77
C SER A 213 -14.68 3.35 -7.02
N GLU A 214 -13.53 3.50 -7.66
CA GLU A 214 -13.42 4.32 -8.88
C GLU A 214 -14.42 3.90 -9.97
N PRO A 215 -14.57 2.58 -10.30
CA PRO A 215 -15.58 2.15 -11.25
C PRO A 215 -17.01 2.50 -10.83
N ALA A 216 -17.34 2.39 -9.54
CA ALA A 216 -18.67 2.71 -9.02
C ALA A 216 -18.97 4.21 -9.14
N VAL A 217 -18.03 5.06 -8.78
CA VAL A 217 -18.14 6.53 -8.88
C VAL A 217 -18.27 6.96 -10.34
N LEU A 218 -17.43 6.42 -11.23
CA LEU A 218 -17.48 6.75 -12.66
C LEU A 218 -18.77 6.23 -13.33
N SER A 219 -19.25 5.05 -12.93
CA SER A 219 -20.52 4.53 -13.40
C SER A 219 -21.68 5.44 -13.01
N ARG A 220 -21.68 5.90 -11.75
CA ARG A 220 -22.70 6.83 -11.25
C ARG A 220 -22.63 8.19 -11.94
N TYR A 221 -21.41 8.68 -12.23
CA TYR A 221 -21.25 9.93 -12.95
C TYR A 221 -21.73 9.83 -14.40
N ARG A 222 -21.48 8.70 -15.10
CA ARG A 222 -22.08 8.44 -16.44
C ARG A 222 -23.59 8.49 -16.42
N GLU A 223 -24.19 7.83 -15.46
CA GLU A 223 -25.64 7.80 -15.30
C GLU A 223 -26.25 9.21 -15.15
N LEU A 224 -25.68 10.03 -14.24
CA LEU A 224 -26.25 11.34 -13.91
C LEU A 224 -25.92 12.42 -14.95
N SER A 225 -24.76 12.32 -15.61
CA SER A 225 -24.33 13.29 -16.62
C SER A 225 -24.81 12.99 -18.04
N GLY A 226 -25.24 11.74 -18.31
CA GLY A 226 -25.59 11.27 -19.66
C GLY A 226 -24.39 11.08 -20.59
N ARG A 227 -23.15 11.18 -20.09
CA ARG A 227 -21.92 11.01 -20.87
C ARG A 227 -21.64 9.51 -21.08
N THR A 228 -21.12 9.13 -22.23
CA THR A 228 -20.82 7.73 -22.56
C THR A 228 -19.47 7.26 -22.02
N THR A 229 -18.47 8.12 -22.04
CA THR A 229 -17.12 7.89 -21.51
C THR A 229 -16.77 8.97 -20.52
N VAL A 230 -16.24 8.59 -19.38
CA VAL A 230 -15.79 9.49 -18.32
C VAL A 230 -14.58 8.90 -17.61
N SER A 231 -13.68 9.79 -17.18
CA SER A 231 -12.53 9.49 -16.34
C SER A 231 -12.64 10.22 -14.99
N ILE A 232 -11.74 9.93 -14.07
CA ILE A 232 -11.62 10.70 -12.83
C ILE A 232 -11.28 12.17 -13.14
N ASP A 233 -10.44 12.44 -14.14
CA ASP A 233 -10.10 13.82 -14.55
C ASP A 233 -11.33 14.58 -15.04
N ASP A 234 -12.22 13.92 -15.81
CA ASP A 234 -13.49 14.55 -16.25
C ASP A 234 -14.39 14.88 -15.06
N LEU A 235 -14.49 13.98 -14.08
CA LEU A 235 -15.28 14.20 -12.86
C LEU A 235 -14.68 15.36 -12.03
N VAL A 236 -13.37 15.39 -11.86
CA VAL A 236 -12.64 16.45 -11.15
C VAL A 236 -12.85 17.82 -11.84
N TRP A 237 -12.74 17.85 -13.16
CA TRP A 237 -13.00 19.05 -13.92
C TRP A 237 -14.44 19.53 -13.74
N ALA A 238 -15.43 18.64 -13.90
CA ALA A 238 -16.85 18.95 -13.77
C ALA A 238 -17.21 19.40 -12.34
N TYR A 239 -16.63 18.78 -11.31
CA TYR A 239 -16.79 19.21 -9.92
C TYR A 239 -16.31 20.67 -9.73
N ASN A 240 -15.15 21.03 -10.27
CA ASN A 240 -14.61 22.38 -10.19
C ASN A 240 -15.47 23.41 -10.98
N GLN A 241 -16.19 22.95 -12.04
CA GLN A 241 -17.19 23.75 -12.76
C GLN A 241 -18.55 23.80 -12.04
N LYS A 242 -18.69 23.11 -10.89
CA LYS A 242 -19.95 22.99 -10.12
C LYS A 242 -21.11 22.36 -10.92
N GLU A 243 -20.80 21.43 -11.80
CA GLU A 243 -21.82 20.66 -12.50
C GLU A 243 -22.66 19.82 -11.51
N THR A 244 -23.98 19.89 -11.64
CA THR A 244 -24.92 19.25 -10.72
C THR A 244 -24.68 17.76 -10.60
N ALA A 245 -24.39 17.06 -11.72
CA ALA A 245 -24.10 15.62 -11.71
C ALA A 245 -22.82 15.30 -10.91
N ALA A 246 -21.75 16.08 -11.10
CA ALA A 246 -20.49 15.89 -10.40
C ALA A 246 -20.62 16.14 -8.90
N LEU A 247 -21.33 17.21 -8.52
CA LEU A 247 -21.59 17.51 -7.10
C LEU A 247 -22.45 16.41 -6.44
N ALA A 248 -23.44 15.88 -7.13
CA ALA A 248 -24.28 14.80 -6.61
C ALA A 248 -23.50 13.49 -6.40
N VAL A 249 -22.61 13.14 -7.35
CA VAL A 249 -21.76 11.95 -7.25
C VAL A 249 -20.75 12.09 -6.10
N THR A 250 -20.12 13.22 -5.96
CA THR A 250 -19.13 13.45 -4.88
C THR A 250 -19.80 13.53 -3.51
N ASP A 251 -21.02 14.04 -3.40
CA ASP A 251 -21.81 13.99 -2.16
C ASP A 251 -22.20 12.55 -1.79
N GLU A 252 -22.64 11.74 -2.76
CA GLU A 252 -22.91 10.32 -2.58
C GLU A 252 -21.63 9.58 -2.12
N PHE A 253 -20.50 9.78 -2.80
CA PHE A 253 -19.20 9.23 -2.46
C PHE A 253 -18.79 9.55 -1.02
N THR A 254 -18.79 10.84 -0.65
CA THR A 254 -18.39 11.28 0.69
C THR A 254 -19.33 10.75 1.79
N THR A 255 -20.62 10.57 1.46
CA THR A 255 -21.62 10.01 2.39
C THR A 255 -21.34 8.55 2.71
N TYR A 256 -21.15 7.71 1.68
CA TYR A 256 -20.88 6.29 1.90
C TYR A 256 -19.47 6.05 2.46
N LEU A 257 -18.48 6.84 2.05
CA LEU A 257 -17.14 6.79 2.63
C LEU A 257 -17.17 7.12 4.12
N ALA A 258 -17.89 8.16 4.53
CA ALA A 258 -18.06 8.49 5.94
C ALA A 258 -18.76 7.37 6.72
N CYS A 259 -19.73 6.68 6.12
CA CYS A 259 -20.35 5.50 6.73
C CYS A 259 -19.32 4.38 6.95
N GLY A 260 -18.52 4.05 5.94
CA GLY A 260 -17.45 3.05 6.05
C GLY A 260 -16.41 3.41 7.11
N ILE A 261 -15.94 4.66 7.13
CA ILE A 261 -14.99 5.16 8.12
C ILE A 261 -15.57 5.06 9.55
N ASN A 262 -16.83 5.45 9.77
CA ASN A 262 -17.47 5.31 11.08
C ASN A 262 -17.54 3.85 11.53
N ASN A 263 -17.83 2.91 10.62
CA ASN A 263 -17.86 1.49 10.94
C ASN A 263 -16.48 0.98 11.36
N LEU A 264 -15.44 1.29 10.60
CA LEU A 264 -14.05 0.92 10.94
C LEU A 264 -13.62 1.50 12.27
N TRP A 265 -13.92 2.79 12.50
CA TRP A 265 -13.59 3.44 13.75
C TRP A 265 -14.32 2.83 14.95
N ASN A 266 -15.61 2.53 14.83
CA ASN A 266 -16.40 1.91 15.91
C ASN A 266 -15.91 0.51 16.27
N LEU A 267 -15.38 -0.24 15.31
CA LEU A 267 -14.90 -1.61 15.52
C LEU A 267 -13.48 -1.65 16.10
N PHE A 268 -12.57 -0.80 15.60
CA PHE A 268 -11.14 -0.90 15.88
C PHE A 268 -10.59 0.24 16.74
N SER A 269 -11.32 1.37 16.85
CA SER A 269 -10.89 2.56 17.60
C SER A 269 -9.43 2.98 17.29
N PRO A 270 -9.04 3.15 16.00
CA PRO A 270 -7.68 3.50 15.64
C PRO A 270 -7.35 4.95 16.01
N GLU A 271 -6.07 5.26 16.18
CA GLU A 271 -5.57 6.62 16.38
C GLU A 271 -5.63 7.43 15.08
N CYS A 272 -5.44 6.74 13.94
CA CYS A 272 -5.43 7.35 12.62
C CYS A 272 -6.09 6.44 11.59
N ILE A 273 -6.86 7.05 10.67
CA ILE A 273 -7.33 6.42 9.44
C ILE A 273 -6.72 7.21 8.27
N ILE A 274 -6.03 6.51 7.37
CA ILE A 274 -5.37 7.10 6.20
C ILE A 274 -6.13 6.64 4.96
N LEU A 275 -6.50 7.61 4.11
CA LEU A 275 -7.20 7.35 2.84
C LEU A 275 -6.22 7.43 1.67
N ASN A 276 -6.16 6.39 0.89
CA ASN A 276 -5.52 6.38 -0.42
C ASN A 276 -6.58 6.25 -1.51
N CYS A 277 -6.88 7.36 -2.17
CA CYS A 277 -7.94 7.47 -3.18
C CYS A 277 -7.59 8.59 -4.15
N GLN A 278 -7.59 8.29 -5.44
CA GLN A 278 -7.25 9.26 -6.49
C GLN A 278 -8.22 10.47 -6.48
N LEU A 279 -9.51 10.23 -6.29
CA LEU A 279 -10.50 11.31 -6.26
C LEU A 279 -10.23 12.31 -5.11
N THR A 280 -9.90 11.81 -3.91
CA THR A 280 -9.56 12.71 -2.77
C THR A 280 -8.19 13.34 -2.90
N ALA A 281 -7.25 12.71 -3.61
CA ALA A 281 -5.95 13.31 -3.93
C ALA A 281 -6.10 14.52 -4.87
N TYR A 282 -6.96 14.42 -5.88
CA TYR A 282 -7.25 15.51 -6.81
C TYR A 282 -8.22 16.56 -6.24
N LEU A 283 -9.10 16.15 -5.35
CA LEU A 283 -10.08 17.01 -4.67
C LEU A 283 -9.90 16.97 -3.15
N PRO A 284 -8.78 17.49 -2.60
CA PRO A 284 -8.51 17.44 -1.16
C PRO A 284 -9.57 18.18 -0.31
N GLN A 285 -10.33 19.09 -0.92
CA GLN A 285 -11.48 19.75 -0.30
C GLN A 285 -12.62 18.80 0.07
N LEU A 286 -12.66 17.56 -0.45
CA LEU A 286 -13.61 16.55 -0.01
C LEU A 286 -13.31 16.05 1.42
N LEU A 287 -12.07 16.15 1.90
CA LEU A 287 -11.72 15.73 3.26
C LEU A 287 -12.51 16.48 4.36
N PRO A 288 -12.61 17.81 4.34
CA PRO A 288 -13.51 18.53 5.24
C PRO A 288 -14.97 18.11 5.14
N GLU A 289 -15.47 17.80 3.93
CA GLU A 289 -16.85 17.34 3.72
C GLU A 289 -17.08 15.97 4.37
N ILE A 290 -16.16 15.03 4.17
CA ILE A 290 -16.17 13.72 4.84
C ILE A 290 -16.17 13.91 6.36
N LEU A 291 -15.27 14.75 6.89
CA LEU A 291 -15.18 15.03 8.33
C LEU A 291 -16.48 15.61 8.89
N GLN A 292 -17.22 16.43 8.14
CA GLN A 292 -18.53 16.96 8.60
C GLN A 292 -19.59 15.86 8.73
N LYS A 293 -19.52 14.82 7.89
CA LYS A 293 -20.44 13.67 7.91
C LYS A 293 -20.09 12.64 9.01
N LEU A 294 -18.88 12.71 9.57
CA LEU A 294 -18.46 11.85 10.68
C LEU A 294 -19.01 12.35 12.04
N SER A 295 -19.20 11.41 12.97
CA SER A 295 -19.68 11.76 14.31
C SER A 295 -18.72 12.72 15.02
N PRO A 296 -19.24 13.64 15.87
CA PRO A 296 -18.39 14.51 16.69
C PRO A 296 -17.41 13.74 17.58
N ARG A 297 -17.82 12.55 18.04
CA ARG A 297 -16.99 11.67 18.86
C ARG A 297 -15.77 11.15 18.09
N PHE A 298 -15.96 10.76 16.82
CA PHE A 298 -14.86 10.37 15.93
C PHE A 298 -13.84 11.52 15.81
N ARG A 299 -14.31 12.71 15.46
CA ARG A 299 -13.45 13.89 15.26
C ARG A 299 -12.61 14.29 16.48
N ALA A 300 -13.06 13.91 17.66
CA ALA A 300 -12.35 14.18 18.92
C ALA A 300 -11.25 13.16 19.23
N THR A 301 -11.26 11.97 18.63
CA THR A 301 -10.43 10.83 19.05
C THR A 301 -9.62 10.17 17.94
N CYS A 302 -9.91 10.44 16.68
CA CYS A 302 -9.22 9.83 15.55
C CYS A 302 -8.81 10.89 14.53
N HIS A 303 -7.63 10.72 13.93
CA HIS A 303 -7.18 11.55 12.84
C HIS A 303 -7.53 10.89 11.50
N LEU A 304 -8.24 11.64 10.63
CA LEU A 304 -8.45 11.25 9.24
C LEU A 304 -7.48 12.04 8.35
N LYS A 305 -6.64 11.33 7.58
CA LYS A 305 -5.61 11.91 6.72
C LYS A 305 -5.67 11.33 5.31
N LEU A 306 -5.16 12.06 4.33
CA LEU A 306 -4.89 11.52 3.01
C LEU A 306 -3.49 10.91 3.00
N SER A 307 -3.32 9.81 2.28
CA SER A 307 -2.00 9.21 2.05
C SER A 307 -1.09 10.18 1.30
N THR A 308 0.13 10.31 1.78
CA THR A 308 1.20 11.04 1.08
C THR A 308 2.05 10.11 0.21
N LEU A 309 1.94 8.80 0.41
CA LEU A 309 2.68 7.79 -0.36
C LEU A 309 1.99 7.41 -1.67
N GLN A 310 0.66 7.54 -1.74
CA GLN A 310 -0.14 7.22 -2.91
C GLN A 310 0.28 5.87 -3.56
N ASP A 311 0.61 5.87 -4.83
CA ASP A 311 0.99 4.67 -5.60
C ASP A 311 2.31 4.02 -5.12
N THR A 312 3.13 4.72 -4.33
CA THR A 312 4.38 4.16 -3.79
C THR A 312 4.17 3.36 -2.50
N GLY A 313 3.00 3.47 -1.88
CA GLY A 313 2.70 2.81 -0.60
C GLY A 313 2.87 1.28 -0.66
N VAL A 314 2.35 0.63 -1.69
CA VAL A 314 2.49 -0.82 -1.91
C VAL A 314 3.96 -1.23 -1.99
N LEU A 315 4.74 -0.51 -2.80
CA LEU A 315 6.16 -0.80 -3.04
C LEU A 315 7.01 -0.61 -1.78
N LEU A 316 6.79 0.48 -1.06
CA LEU A 316 7.49 0.76 0.20
C LEU A 316 7.11 -0.25 1.29
N GLY A 317 5.85 -0.67 1.33
CA GLY A 317 5.40 -1.73 2.22
C GLY A 317 6.06 -3.06 1.92
N ALA A 318 6.16 -3.43 0.65
CA ALA A 318 6.89 -4.61 0.20
C ALA A 318 8.38 -4.53 0.56
N ALA A 319 9.01 -3.37 0.36
CA ALA A 319 10.39 -3.14 0.80
C ALA A 319 10.53 -3.27 2.33
N LYS A 320 9.58 -2.69 3.12
CA LYS A 320 9.56 -2.84 4.58
C LYS A 320 9.51 -4.30 5.01
N VAL A 321 8.69 -5.13 4.36
CA VAL A 321 8.62 -6.57 4.68
C VAL A 321 9.99 -7.22 4.46
N CYS A 322 10.62 -6.97 3.31
CA CYS A 322 11.97 -7.48 3.02
C CYS A 322 13.01 -7.01 4.04
N ILE A 323 13.05 -5.71 4.36
CA ILE A 323 13.97 -5.13 5.35
C ILE A 323 13.78 -5.81 6.71
N SER A 324 12.52 -5.95 7.15
CA SER A 324 12.20 -6.57 8.43
C SER A 324 12.67 -8.02 8.52
N LYS A 325 12.48 -8.78 7.45
CA LYS A 325 12.90 -10.19 7.39
C LYS A 325 14.42 -10.32 7.33
N TYR A 326 15.08 -9.48 6.53
CA TYR A 326 16.53 -9.48 6.40
C TYR A 326 17.23 -9.08 7.70
N LEU A 327 16.76 -8.02 8.38
CA LEU A 327 17.33 -7.53 9.63
C LEU A 327 16.83 -8.28 10.87
N GLY A 328 15.88 -9.21 10.74
CA GLY A 328 15.30 -9.94 11.87
C GLY A 328 14.52 -9.06 12.86
N THR A 329 13.97 -7.92 12.41
CA THR A 329 13.21 -6.99 13.25
C THR A 329 11.90 -6.55 12.62
N GLU A 330 10.82 -6.58 13.40
CA GLU A 330 9.51 -6.08 12.97
C GLU A 330 9.30 -4.59 13.26
N LYS A 331 10.05 -4.05 14.23
CA LYS A 331 9.92 -2.68 14.70
C LYS A 331 10.82 -1.75 13.90
N LEU A 332 10.36 -1.39 12.70
CA LEU A 332 11.02 -0.39 11.86
C LEU A 332 10.21 0.90 11.85
N TYR A 333 10.90 2.01 12.03
CA TYR A 333 10.36 3.34 11.83
C TYR A 333 11.47 4.26 11.34
N PHE A 334 11.26 4.92 10.23
CA PHE A 334 12.20 5.83 9.61
C PHE A 334 11.69 7.27 9.70
N SER A 335 12.13 8.02 10.71
CA SER A 335 11.78 9.44 10.84
C SER A 335 12.41 10.28 9.73
N GLY A 336 11.62 11.19 9.14
CA GLY A 336 12.12 12.10 8.09
C GLY A 336 12.35 11.45 6.73
N PHE A 337 11.64 10.36 6.45
CA PHE A 337 11.66 9.70 5.15
C PHE A 337 11.19 10.68 4.06
N GLN A 338 11.97 10.79 2.97
CA GLN A 338 11.58 11.42 1.72
C GLN A 338 11.70 10.35 0.63
N PRO A 339 10.59 9.99 -0.02
CA PRO A 339 10.57 8.94 -1.04
C PRO A 339 11.39 9.28 -2.28
#